data_140c18c20c4a34f581dd2ebb365dab15
#
_entry.id   140c18c20c4a34f581dd2ebb365dab15
#
_cell.length_a   1.000
_cell.length_b   1.000
_cell.length_c   1.000
_cell.angle_alpha   90.00
_cell.angle_beta   90.00
_cell.angle_gamma   90.00
#
_symmetry.space_group_name_H-M   'P 1'
#
loop_
_entity.id
_entity.type
_entity.pdbx_description
1 polymer ?
#
loop_
_entity_poly.entity_id
_entity_poly.type
_entity_poly.pdbx_seq_one_letter_code
_entity_poly.pdbx_strand_id
1 'polypeptide(L)'
;MIFGVVILHVPQYVPLDQMGSSWFDFAKAFCQHALFRATVPVLTLISGYLLFSSTLYQAPLKLWKKKARSLAVPFLVFNLSVLCVAYLAQAKLGMTMSYDLLNADMSTWLDAMFGLTNQPVNYPLNFLRDMMVLMLLAPVFGIMLRAAPLPGFILVTLLFYNNFDGPVVLRDTMAILFYAGGLCATKNWNLQAMDKYAKPILVVFLALCFVMIKLKITNRTQFVLIAPFLVWPAASLFVNTRLGAWAIKHSKYSFFVFIAHAPLLMVSWALYGKLADYLPYEVYWIATPFATLLSLMLVYKMAARMAPAAFAAVTGARLKKPAVFVERRKAPRPANAPVYSQEARLQLANS
;
A
#
# COMPACT_ATOMS: atom_id res chain seq x y z
N MET A 1 7.15 -4.69 2.03
CA MET A 1 5.69 -4.51 2.05
C MET A 1 5.02 -4.95 0.76
N ILE A 2 5.37 -4.45 -0.43
CA ILE A 2 4.66 -4.82 -1.67
C ILE A 2 4.68 -6.32 -1.97
N PHE A 3 5.78 -7.01 -1.67
CA PHE A 3 5.87 -8.47 -1.76
C PHE A 3 4.79 -9.17 -0.92
N GLY A 4 4.58 -8.70 0.31
CA GLY A 4 3.51 -9.23 1.18
C GLY A 4 2.11 -8.99 0.60
N VAL A 5 1.89 -7.83 -0.04
CA VAL A 5 0.61 -7.56 -0.72
C VAL A 5 0.37 -8.55 -1.86
N VAL A 6 1.39 -8.88 -2.66
CA VAL A 6 1.27 -9.88 -3.72
C VAL A 6 0.93 -11.26 -3.15
N ILE A 7 1.64 -11.71 -2.08
CA ILE A 7 1.35 -13.00 -1.41
C ILE A 7 -0.09 -13.09 -0.90
N LEU A 8 -0.63 -11.99 -0.34
CA LEU A 8 -2.02 -11.96 0.12
C LEU A 8 -3.03 -12.33 -0.95
N HIS A 9 -2.68 -12.09 -2.20
CA HIS A 9 -3.58 -12.21 -3.34
C HIS A 9 -3.27 -13.40 -4.27
N VAL A 10 -2.26 -14.23 -3.93
CA VAL A 10 -2.00 -15.47 -4.68
C VAL A 10 -3.18 -16.41 -4.52
N PRO A 11 -3.83 -16.86 -5.62
CA PRO A 11 -4.85 -17.91 -5.58
C PRO A 11 -4.26 -19.24 -5.06
N GLN A 12 -5.00 -20.08 -4.40
CA GLN A 12 -6.36 -20.02 -3.87
C GLN A 12 -6.38 -19.41 -2.47
N TYR A 13 -7.30 -18.50 -2.23
CA TYR A 13 -7.60 -18.08 -0.87
C TYR A 13 -8.46 -19.14 -0.19
N VAL A 14 -8.00 -19.65 0.96
CA VAL A 14 -8.75 -20.62 1.78
C VAL A 14 -9.11 -19.91 3.09
N PRO A 15 -10.38 -19.83 3.49
CA PRO A 15 -10.79 -19.31 4.80
C PRO A 15 -10.08 -20.05 5.94
N LEU A 16 -9.80 -19.34 7.04
CA LEU A 16 -8.98 -19.87 8.13
C LEU A 16 -9.65 -21.06 8.86
N ASP A 17 -10.97 -21.07 8.94
CA ASP A 17 -11.78 -22.17 9.48
C ASP A 17 -11.73 -23.44 8.60
N GLN A 18 -11.51 -23.27 7.29
CA GLN A 18 -11.37 -24.34 6.30
C GLN A 18 -9.92 -24.73 6.02
N MET A 19 -8.96 -24.18 6.78
CA MET A 19 -7.54 -24.49 6.62
C MET A 19 -7.27 -25.96 6.84
N GLY A 20 -6.57 -26.59 5.89
CA GLY A 20 -6.09 -27.98 6.00
C GLY A 20 -5.10 -28.18 7.14
N SER A 21 -4.69 -29.43 7.34
CA SER A 21 -3.80 -29.84 8.45
C SER A 21 -2.34 -29.97 8.04
N SER A 22 -1.99 -29.75 6.77
CA SER A 22 -0.62 -29.88 6.30
C SER A 22 0.27 -28.73 6.81
N TRP A 23 1.56 -28.98 6.85
CA TRP A 23 2.53 -27.91 7.16
C TRP A 23 2.44 -26.74 6.16
N PHE A 24 2.21 -27.06 4.89
CA PHE A 24 2.09 -26.05 3.86
C PHE A 24 0.83 -25.19 4.07
N ASP A 25 -0.32 -25.80 4.41
CA ASP A 25 -1.54 -25.06 4.73
C ASP A 25 -1.32 -24.09 5.89
N PHE A 26 -0.60 -24.54 6.93
CA PHE A 26 -0.25 -23.67 8.05
C PHE A 26 0.66 -22.50 7.58
N ALA A 27 1.72 -22.77 6.84
CA ALA A 27 2.65 -21.74 6.35
C ALA A 27 1.95 -20.73 5.42
N LYS A 28 1.10 -21.22 4.52
CA LYS A 28 0.25 -20.40 3.65
C LYS A 28 -0.69 -19.53 4.46
N ALA A 29 -1.42 -20.12 5.41
CA ALA A 29 -2.32 -19.39 6.30
C ALA A 29 -1.57 -18.35 7.13
N PHE A 30 -0.41 -18.69 7.70
CA PHE A 30 0.44 -17.76 8.44
C PHE A 30 0.81 -16.52 7.61
N CYS A 31 1.17 -16.71 6.35
CA CYS A 31 1.45 -15.61 5.44
C CYS A 31 0.20 -14.82 5.05
N GLN A 32 -0.88 -15.49 4.65
CA GLN A 32 -2.06 -14.84 4.07
C GLN A 32 -3.06 -14.30 5.11
N HIS A 33 -3.14 -14.89 6.30
CA HIS A 33 -4.12 -14.51 7.32
C HIS A 33 -3.55 -13.70 8.49
N ALA A 34 -2.22 -13.73 8.70
CA ALA A 34 -1.57 -13.00 9.78
C ALA A 34 -0.43 -12.10 9.29
N LEU A 35 0.75 -12.65 8.97
CA LEU A 35 1.99 -11.90 8.74
C LEU A 35 1.82 -10.72 7.78
N PHE A 36 1.33 -10.96 6.57
CA PHE A 36 1.22 -9.93 5.55
C PHE A 36 -0.06 -9.09 5.65
N ARG A 37 -1.00 -9.44 6.54
CA ARG A 37 -2.16 -8.59 6.84
C ARG A 37 -1.77 -7.27 7.49
N ALA A 38 -0.59 -7.17 8.09
CA ALA A 38 -0.05 -5.93 8.62
C ALA A 38 0.35 -4.91 7.54
N THR A 39 0.51 -5.32 6.26
CA THR A 39 1.05 -4.45 5.19
C THR A 39 0.17 -3.23 4.91
N VAL A 40 -1.12 -3.42 4.69
CA VAL A 40 -2.08 -2.33 4.41
C VAL A 40 -2.24 -1.40 5.61
N PRO A 41 -2.43 -1.91 6.84
CA PRO A 41 -2.46 -1.11 8.07
C PRO A 41 -1.26 -0.19 8.24
N VAL A 42 -0.04 -0.72 8.06
CA VAL A 42 1.19 0.09 8.13
C VAL A 42 1.21 1.18 7.07
N LEU A 43 0.85 0.86 5.81
CA LEU A 43 0.80 1.85 4.73
C LEU A 43 -0.24 2.94 5.02
N THR A 44 -1.36 2.60 5.65
CA THR A 44 -2.41 3.55 6.04
C THR A 44 -1.92 4.50 7.13
N LEU A 45 -1.31 3.96 8.20
CA LEU A 45 -0.73 4.74 9.29
C LEU A 45 0.34 5.73 8.76
N ILE A 46 1.27 5.25 7.92
CA ILE A 46 2.30 6.08 7.28
C ILE A 46 1.66 7.17 6.41
N SER A 47 0.61 6.85 5.66
CA SER A 47 -0.06 7.81 4.78
C SER A 47 -0.68 8.96 5.57
N GLY A 48 -1.31 8.68 6.70
CA GLY A 48 -1.80 9.67 7.64
C GLY A 48 -0.66 10.50 8.22
N TYR A 49 0.37 9.85 8.75
CA TYR A 49 1.54 10.55 9.29
C TYR A 49 2.16 11.52 8.28
N LEU A 50 2.46 11.07 7.06
CA LEU A 50 3.08 11.91 6.02
C LEU A 50 2.17 13.04 5.54
N LEU A 51 0.86 12.83 5.48
CA LEU A 51 -0.06 13.90 5.09
C LEU A 51 -0.09 14.99 6.15
N PHE A 52 -0.28 14.63 7.40
CA PHE A 52 -0.45 15.59 8.50
C PHE A 52 0.89 16.17 9.02
N SER A 53 2.02 15.57 8.66
CA SER A 53 3.34 16.21 8.79
C SER A 53 3.57 17.32 7.77
N SER A 54 2.74 17.42 6.72
CA SER A 54 2.79 18.47 5.72
C SER A 54 1.66 19.48 5.95
N THR A 55 1.74 20.67 5.34
CA THR A 55 0.65 21.66 5.36
C THR A 55 -0.41 21.42 4.27
N LEU A 56 -0.26 20.34 3.48
CA LEU A 56 -1.10 20.12 2.29
C LEU A 56 -2.58 19.91 2.62
N TYR A 57 -2.90 19.29 3.75
CA TYR A 57 -4.27 19.08 4.21
C TYR A 57 -5.03 20.38 4.55
N GLN A 58 -4.29 21.49 4.77
CA GLN A 58 -4.87 22.82 5.02
C GLN A 58 -5.31 23.51 3.73
N ALA A 59 -4.95 22.97 2.57
CA ALA A 59 -5.35 23.48 1.25
C ALA A 59 -6.15 22.39 0.49
N PRO A 60 -7.45 22.20 0.81
CA PRO A 60 -8.27 21.08 0.30
C PRO A 60 -8.26 20.93 -1.20
N LEU A 61 -8.52 22.00 -1.94
CA LEU A 61 -8.56 21.97 -3.40
C LEU A 61 -7.19 21.54 -4.02
N LYS A 62 -6.10 22.02 -3.44
CA LYS A 62 -4.74 21.64 -3.87
C LYS A 62 -4.45 20.17 -3.55
N LEU A 63 -4.88 19.69 -2.38
CA LEU A 63 -4.77 18.30 -1.97
C LEU A 63 -5.55 17.42 -2.95
N TRP A 64 -6.83 17.70 -3.15
CA TRP A 64 -7.72 16.87 -3.97
C TRP A 64 -7.26 16.84 -5.43
N LYS A 65 -6.92 17.98 -6.03
CA LYS A 65 -6.37 18.03 -7.40
C LYS A 65 -5.10 17.19 -7.54
N LYS A 66 -4.20 17.24 -6.54
CA LYS A 66 -2.96 16.45 -6.53
C LYS A 66 -3.25 14.96 -6.39
N LYS A 67 -4.21 14.60 -5.51
CA LYS A 67 -4.57 13.21 -5.22
C LYS A 67 -5.44 12.60 -6.31
N ALA A 68 -6.32 13.36 -6.95
CA ALA A 68 -7.04 12.91 -8.14
C ALA A 68 -6.06 12.40 -9.20
N ARG A 69 -5.02 13.15 -9.51
CA ARG A 69 -4.01 12.72 -10.50
C ARG A 69 -3.21 11.50 -10.06
N SER A 70 -2.87 11.37 -8.76
CA SER A 70 -1.96 10.32 -8.28
C SER A 70 -2.65 9.08 -7.73
N LEU A 71 -3.96 9.13 -7.47
CA LEU A 71 -4.75 8.01 -6.97
C LEU A 71 -5.94 7.71 -7.88
N ALA A 72 -6.79 8.71 -8.21
CA ALA A 72 -8.02 8.45 -8.95
C ALA A 72 -7.74 8.05 -10.41
N VAL A 73 -6.79 8.71 -11.10
CA VAL A 73 -6.43 8.32 -12.47
C VAL A 73 -5.90 6.88 -12.52
N PRO A 74 -4.89 6.46 -11.72
CA PRO A 74 -4.47 5.06 -11.69
C PRO A 74 -5.59 4.10 -11.30
N PHE A 75 -6.41 4.45 -10.31
CA PHE A 75 -7.55 3.64 -9.91
C PHE A 75 -8.49 3.39 -11.09
N LEU A 76 -8.94 4.44 -11.78
CA LEU A 76 -9.86 4.30 -12.90
C LEU A 76 -9.24 3.51 -14.05
N VAL A 77 -8.01 3.84 -14.46
CA VAL A 77 -7.36 3.15 -15.59
C VAL A 77 -7.22 1.66 -15.32
N PHE A 78 -6.69 1.28 -14.15
CA PHE A 78 -6.44 -0.12 -13.86
C PHE A 78 -7.71 -0.89 -13.48
N ASN A 79 -8.70 -0.25 -12.86
CA ASN A 79 -9.97 -0.89 -12.57
C ASN A 79 -10.80 -1.10 -13.83
N LEU A 80 -10.94 -0.08 -14.68
CA LEU A 80 -11.68 -0.20 -15.94
C LEU A 80 -11.03 -1.18 -16.90
N SER A 81 -9.70 -1.28 -16.94
CA SER A 81 -9.01 -2.30 -17.73
C SER A 81 -9.39 -3.72 -17.28
N VAL A 82 -9.43 -3.98 -15.96
CA VAL A 82 -9.85 -5.27 -15.42
C VAL A 82 -11.35 -5.49 -15.67
N LEU A 83 -12.19 -4.47 -15.55
CA LEU A 83 -13.61 -4.54 -15.83
C LEU A 83 -13.88 -4.95 -17.28
N CYS A 84 -13.20 -4.33 -18.25
CA CYS A 84 -13.31 -4.70 -19.66
C CYS A 84 -12.90 -6.17 -19.91
N VAL A 85 -11.77 -6.60 -19.31
CA VAL A 85 -11.30 -7.99 -19.45
C VAL A 85 -12.27 -8.95 -18.80
N ALA A 86 -12.80 -8.65 -17.62
CA ALA A 86 -13.79 -9.48 -16.92
C ALA A 86 -15.09 -9.62 -17.73
N TYR A 87 -15.60 -8.52 -18.26
CA TYR A 87 -16.78 -8.55 -19.13
C TYR A 87 -16.57 -9.43 -20.38
N LEU A 88 -15.44 -9.25 -21.08
CA LEU A 88 -15.13 -10.05 -22.27
C LEU A 88 -14.91 -11.52 -21.92
N ALA A 89 -14.31 -11.85 -20.79
CA ALA A 89 -14.12 -13.22 -20.34
C ALA A 89 -15.46 -13.90 -20.02
N GLN A 90 -16.40 -13.20 -19.41
CA GLN A 90 -17.76 -13.71 -19.20
C GLN A 90 -18.49 -13.89 -20.53
N ALA A 91 -18.50 -12.87 -21.39
CA ALA A 91 -19.26 -12.86 -22.63
C ALA A 91 -18.75 -13.88 -23.69
N LYS A 92 -17.42 -14.10 -23.73
CA LYS A 92 -16.80 -14.95 -24.78
C LYS A 92 -16.37 -16.33 -24.30
N LEU A 93 -16.03 -16.46 -23.00
CA LEU A 93 -15.48 -17.69 -22.44
C LEU A 93 -16.37 -18.33 -21.37
N GLY A 94 -17.51 -17.71 -21.03
CA GLY A 94 -18.44 -18.19 -20.00
C GLY A 94 -17.80 -18.29 -18.60
N MET A 95 -16.74 -17.50 -18.32
CA MET A 95 -16.03 -17.57 -17.05
C MET A 95 -16.86 -16.93 -15.93
N THR A 96 -16.95 -17.60 -14.79
CA THR A 96 -17.56 -17.02 -13.59
C THR A 96 -16.56 -16.09 -12.90
N MET A 97 -17.02 -14.92 -12.49
CA MET A 97 -16.24 -13.90 -11.80
C MET A 97 -16.96 -13.40 -10.54
N SER A 98 -16.29 -12.58 -9.71
CA SER A 98 -16.90 -11.99 -8.50
C SER A 98 -18.13 -11.13 -8.77
N TYR A 99 -18.19 -10.51 -9.94
CA TYR A 99 -19.36 -9.78 -10.44
C TYR A 99 -19.93 -10.51 -11.66
N ASP A 100 -21.25 -10.77 -11.68
CA ASP A 100 -21.95 -11.19 -12.90
C ASP A 100 -22.29 -9.94 -13.72
N LEU A 101 -21.39 -9.58 -14.62
CA LEU A 101 -21.48 -8.35 -15.41
C LEU A 101 -22.48 -8.46 -16.57
N LEU A 102 -22.83 -9.67 -17.00
CA LEU A 102 -23.76 -9.89 -18.11
C LEU A 102 -25.22 -9.63 -17.69
N ASN A 103 -25.56 -9.98 -16.44
CA ASN A 103 -26.89 -9.79 -15.88
C ASN A 103 -26.94 -8.64 -14.86
N ALA A 104 -25.89 -7.83 -14.80
CA ALA A 104 -25.76 -6.77 -13.80
C ALA A 104 -26.70 -5.58 -14.07
N ASP A 105 -27.31 -5.08 -13.01
CA ASP A 105 -28.00 -3.79 -13.01
C ASP A 105 -27.01 -2.62 -12.95
N MET A 106 -27.53 -1.39 -13.05
CA MET A 106 -26.69 -0.18 -13.01
C MET A 106 -25.95 -0.05 -11.68
N SER A 107 -26.53 -0.45 -10.56
CA SER A 107 -25.88 -0.36 -9.25
C SER A 107 -24.68 -1.28 -9.17
N THR A 108 -24.80 -2.50 -9.65
CA THR A 108 -23.70 -3.49 -9.74
C THR A 108 -22.56 -3.00 -10.64
N TRP A 109 -22.90 -2.39 -11.80
CA TRP A 109 -21.90 -1.76 -12.68
C TRP A 109 -21.15 -0.62 -11.98
N LEU A 110 -21.87 0.26 -11.28
CA LEU A 110 -21.24 1.36 -10.52
C LEU A 110 -20.34 0.85 -9.39
N ASP A 111 -20.76 -0.21 -8.70
CA ASP A 111 -19.93 -0.87 -7.70
C ASP A 111 -18.68 -1.50 -8.32
N ALA A 112 -18.81 -2.26 -9.38
CA ALA A 112 -17.67 -2.85 -10.09
C ALA A 112 -16.67 -1.78 -10.57
N MET A 113 -17.18 -0.62 -11.03
CA MET A 113 -16.36 0.50 -11.52
C MET A 113 -15.71 1.31 -10.42
N PHE A 114 -16.44 1.67 -9.37
CA PHE A 114 -16.03 2.68 -8.39
C PHE A 114 -15.86 2.15 -6.97
N GLY A 115 -16.40 0.96 -6.68
CA GLY A 115 -16.39 0.42 -5.33
C GLY A 115 -17.23 1.25 -4.37
N LEU A 116 -18.48 1.57 -4.70
CA LEU A 116 -19.29 2.49 -3.90
C LEU A 116 -19.75 1.85 -2.59
N THR A 117 -20.32 0.66 -2.66
CA THR A 117 -20.81 -0.11 -1.51
C THR A 117 -20.05 -1.43 -1.31
N ASN A 118 -19.44 -1.96 -2.38
CA ASN A 118 -18.62 -3.16 -2.38
C ASN A 118 -17.22 -2.86 -2.95
N GLN A 119 -16.34 -3.87 -2.92
CA GLN A 119 -15.00 -3.72 -3.50
C GLN A 119 -15.08 -3.61 -5.03
N PRO A 120 -14.20 -2.80 -5.67
CA PRO A 120 -14.15 -2.70 -7.14
C PRO A 120 -13.77 -4.04 -7.78
N VAL A 121 -14.04 -4.21 -9.09
CA VAL A 121 -13.74 -5.47 -9.80
C VAL A 121 -12.26 -5.85 -9.70
N ASN A 122 -11.35 -4.90 -9.73
CA ASN A 122 -9.94 -5.08 -9.37
C ASN A 122 -9.80 -4.94 -7.85
N TYR A 123 -10.19 -5.99 -7.13
CA TYR A 123 -10.39 -5.99 -5.68
C TYR A 123 -9.21 -5.46 -4.82
N PRO A 124 -7.91 -5.57 -5.17
CA PRO A 124 -6.86 -4.93 -4.36
C PRO A 124 -6.92 -3.41 -4.39
N LEU A 125 -7.57 -2.82 -5.40
CA LEU A 125 -7.71 -1.36 -5.50
C LEU A 125 -8.69 -0.78 -4.48
N ASN A 126 -9.39 -1.62 -3.69
CA ASN A 126 -10.23 -1.10 -2.62
C ASN A 126 -9.40 -0.31 -1.57
N PHE A 127 -8.11 -0.66 -1.38
CA PHE A 127 -7.21 0.19 -0.59
C PHE A 127 -7.05 1.60 -1.19
N LEU A 128 -6.91 1.69 -2.50
CA LEU A 128 -6.76 2.97 -3.19
C LEU A 128 -8.06 3.78 -3.14
N ARG A 129 -9.20 3.09 -3.26
CA ARG A 129 -10.54 3.66 -3.12
C ARG A 129 -10.73 4.28 -1.73
N ASP A 130 -10.48 3.51 -0.67
CA ASP A 130 -10.59 4.01 0.70
C ASP A 130 -9.60 5.13 0.97
N MET A 131 -8.38 5.03 0.44
CA MET A 131 -7.40 6.11 0.54
C MET A 131 -7.88 7.41 -0.13
N MET A 132 -8.62 7.33 -1.25
CA MET A 132 -9.22 8.52 -1.88
C MET A 132 -10.29 9.15 -0.96
N VAL A 133 -11.14 8.34 -0.35
CA VAL A 133 -12.14 8.83 0.62
C VAL A 133 -11.45 9.49 1.83
N LEU A 134 -10.41 8.86 2.37
CA LEU A 134 -9.64 9.44 3.48
C LEU A 134 -8.95 10.75 3.08
N MET A 135 -8.53 10.91 1.82
CA MET A 135 -8.00 12.19 1.33
C MET A 135 -9.09 13.26 1.19
N LEU A 136 -10.36 12.89 0.91
CA LEU A 136 -11.49 13.81 0.94
C LEU A 136 -11.82 14.22 2.37
N LEU A 137 -11.77 13.31 3.33
CA LEU A 137 -12.00 13.56 4.77
C LEU A 137 -10.82 14.26 5.47
N ALA A 138 -9.64 14.26 4.88
CA ALA A 138 -8.43 14.78 5.50
C ALA A 138 -8.51 16.22 6.01
N PRO A 139 -9.18 17.18 5.36
CA PRO A 139 -9.36 18.53 5.92
C PRO A 139 -10.14 18.52 7.24
N VAL A 140 -11.21 17.70 7.34
CA VAL A 140 -12.02 17.53 8.55
C VAL A 140 -11.16 16.91 9.66
N PHE A 141 -10.47 15.82 9.37
CA PHE A 141 -9.52 15.21 10.31
C PHE A 141 -8.43 16.20 10.75
N GLY A 142 -7.96 17.05 9.84
CA GLY A 142 -6.99 18.08 10.15
C GLY A 142 -7.51 19.16 11.12
N ILE A 143 -8.80 19.52 11.04
CA ILE A 143 -9.45 20.41 12.01
C ILE A 143 -9.51 19.72 13.37
N MET A 144 -9.99 18.47 13.41
CA MET A 144 -10.10 17.68 14.64
C MET A 144 -8.74 17.48 15.32
N LEU A 145 -7.70 17.16 14.54
CA LEU A 145 -6.33 16.97 15.04
C LEU A 145 -5.73 18.24 15.66
N ARG A 146 -6.15 19.43 15.21
CA ARG A 146 -5.69 20.71 15.77
C ARG A 146 -6.50 21.15 16.98
N ALA A 147 -7.83 21.02 16.90
CA ALA A 147 -8.73 21.51 17.94
C ALA A 147 -8.86 20.55 19.13
N ALA A 148 -9.06 19.26 18.85
CA ALA A 148 -9.35 18.24 19.86
C ALA A 148 -8.79 16.86 19.44
N PRO A 149 -7.44 16.67 19.43
CA PRO A 149 -6.82 15.50 18.82
C PRO A 149 -7.22 14.16 19.45
N LEU A 150 -7.31 14.07 20.78
CA LEU A 150 -7.71 12.83 21.47
C LEU A 150 -9.24 12.60 21.42
N PRO A 151 -10.10 13.57 21.72
CA PRO A 151 -11.54 13.44 21.47
C PRO A 151 -11.86 13.09 20.03
N GLY A 152 -11.15 13.70 19.06
CA GLY A 152 -11.27 13.35 17.65
C GLY A 152 -10.88 11.90 17.34
N PHE A 153 -9.83 11.38 17.97
CA PHE A 153 -9.45 9.98 17.82
C PHE A 153 -10.51 9.03 18.38
N ILE A 154 -11.07 9.35 19.54
CA ILE A 154 -12.16 8.56 20.14
C ILE A 154 -13.38 8.59 19.22
N LEU A 155 -13.77 9.77 18.72
CA LEU A 155 -14.92 9.90 17.82
C LEU A 155 -14.73 9.10 16.53
N VAL A 156 -13.57 9.23 15.86
CA VAL A 156 -13.25 8.46 14.65
C VAL A 156 -13.26 6.96 14.95
N THR A 157 -12.70 6.54 16.09
CA THR A 157 -12.72 5.12 16.47
C THR A 157 -14.15 4.63 16.70
N LEU A 158 -15.00 5.38 17.41
CA LEU A 158 -16.38 4.98 17.65
C LEU A 158 -17.20 4.90 16.35
N LEU A 159 -17.05 5.88 15.46
CA LEU A 159 -17.78 5.91 14.20
C LEU A 159 -17.40 4.73 13.29
N PHE A 160 -16.11 4.53 13.04
CA PHE A 160 -15.65 3.54 12.07
C PHE A 160 -15.55 2.13 12.65
N TYR A 161 -15.26 1.95 13.94
CA TYR A 161 -15.21 0.62 14.55
C TYR A 161 -16.60 -0.03 14.65
N ASN A 162 -17.65 0.77 14.82
CA ASN A 162 -19.04 0.31 14.86
C ASN A 162 -19.74 0.40 13.48
N ASN A 163 -19.01 0.73 12.41
CA ASN A 163 -19.54 0.84 11.04
C ASN A 163 -20.72 1.84 10.93
N PHE A 164 -20.67 2.94 11.68
CA PHE A 164 -21.71 3.99 11.60
C PHE A 164 -21.59 4.85 10.34
N ASP A 165 -20.48 4.78 9.63
CA ASP A 165 -20.28 5.44 8.34
C ASP A 165 -20.87 4.64 7.15
N GLY A 166 -21.35 3.41 7.38
CA GLY A 166 -21.85 2.53 6.33
C GLY A 166 -20.76 2.23 5.29
N PRO A 167 -21.02 2.35 3.98
CA PRO A 167 -20.05 2.04 2.94
C PRO A 167 -19.08 3.19 2.62
N VAL A 168 -18.98 4.24 3.46
CA VAL A 168 -18.10 5.39 3.17
C VAL A 168 -16.64 4.95 3.14
N VAL A 169 -16.17 4.17 4.11
CA VAL A 169 -14.87 3.52 4.09
C VAL A 169 -15.09 2.02 4.20
N LEU A 170 -14.78 1.26 3.12
CA LEU A 170 -15.04 -0.20 3.10
C LEU A 170 -14.19 -1.00 4.10
N ARG A 171 -13.13 -0.38 4.61
CA ARG A 171 -12.25 -0.97 5.64
C ARG A 171 -12.13 -0.01 6.81
N ASP A 172 -13.01 -0.12 7.77
CA ASP A 172 -13.15 0.76 8.92
C ASP A 172 -11.84 1.07 9.64
N THR A 173 -10.99 0.05 9.80
CA THR A 173 -9.66 0.19 10.42
C THR A 173 -8.76 1.18 9.70
N MET A 174 -8.99 1.46 8.41
CA MET A 174 -8.16 2.42 7.66
C MET A 174 -8.39 3.86 8.13
N ALA A 175 -9.62 4.26 8.44
CA ALA A 175 -9.91 5.60 8.95
C ALA A 175 -9.25 5.81 10.33
N ILE A 176 -9.35 4.81 11.20
CA ILE A 176 -8.75 4.84 12.54
C ILE A 176 -7.23 4.97 12.45
N LEU A 177 -6.59 4.13 11.65
CA LEU A 177 -5.12 4.12 11.49
C LEU A 177 -4.61 5.38 10.77
N PHE A 178 -5.37 5.89 9.80
CA PHE A 178 -5.01 7.12 9.12
C PHE A 178 -5.05 8.32 10.08
N TYR A 179 -6.09 8.40 10.92
CA TYR A 179 -6.17 9.42 11.95
C TYR A 179 -5.07 9.24 13.02
N ALA A 180 -4.80 8.01 13.46
CA ALA A 180 -3.70 7.69 14.39
C ALA A 180 -2.35 8.15 13.83
N GLY A 181 -2.08 7.94 12.53
CA GLY A 181 -0.90 8.48 11.87
C GLY A 181 -0.83 10.01 11.93
N GLY A 182 -1.96 10.68 11.71
CA GLY A 182 -2.11 12.13 11.88
C GLY A 182 -1.86 12.59 13.31
N LEU A 183 -2.35 11.84 14.29
CA LEU A 183 -2.14 12.11 15.71
C LEU A 183 -0.63 12.02 16.07
N CYS A 184 0.05 10.96 15.60
CA CYS A 184 1.50 10.84 15.78
C CYS A 184 2.26 12.04 15.17
N ALA A 185 1.85 12.51 13.99
CA ALA A 185 2.47 13.65 13.32
C ALA A 185 2.25 14.97 14.07
N THR A 186 1.00 15.26 14.45
CA THR A 186 0.62 16.53 15.10
C THR A 186 1.15 16.64 16.53
N LYS A 187 1.32 15.51 17.21
CA LYS A 187 1.92 15.45 18.56
C LYS A 187 3.45 15.29 18.54
N ASN A 188 4.06 15.26 17.34
CA ASN A 188 5.49 15.05 17.18
C ASN A 188 6.03 13.81 17.92
N TRP A 189 5.27 12.71 17.91
CA TRP A 189 5.70 11.49 18.56
C TRP A 189 6.94 10.91 17.87
N ASN A 190 7.93 10.56 18.68
CA ASN A 190 9.12 9.91 18.17
C ASN A 190 8.80 8.43 17.79
N LEU A 191 8.50 8.21 16.52
CA LEU A 191 8.19 6.87 16.01
C LEU A 191 9.38 5.89 16.09
N GLN A 192 10.61 6.41 16.28
CA GLN A 192 11.81 5.58 16.43
C GLN A 192 12.11 5.22 17.89
N ALA A 193 11.35 5.76 18.86
CA ALA A 193 11.59 5.49 20.27
C ALA A 193 11.55 3.99 20.64
N MET A 194 10.78 3.21 19.87
CA MET A 194 10.63 1.77 20.06
C MET A 194 11.67 0.94 19.29
N ASP A 195 12.52 1.54 18.46
CA ASP A 195 13.50 0.82 17.63
C ASP A 195 14.50 0.01 18.48
N LYS A 196 14.84 0.52 19.67
CA LYS A 196 15.69 -0.20 20.64
C LYS A 196 15.08 -1.54 21.10
N TYR A 197 13.77 -1.68 21.01
CA TYR A 197 13.02 -2.90 21.33
C TYR A 197 12.58 -3.67 20.07
N ALA A 198 13.10 -3.35 18.90
CA ALA A 198 12.65 -3.93 17.63
C ALA A 198 12.69 -5.46 17.60
N LYS A 199 13.74 -6.08 18.17
CA LYS A 199 13.84 -7.56 18.22
C LYS A 199 12.74 -8.20 19.06
N PRO A 200 12.58 -7.86 20.37
CA PRO A 200 11.51 -8.46 21.17
C PRO A 200 10.11 -8.13 20.64
N ILE A 201 9.88 -6.92 20.11
CA ILE A 201 8.59 -6.56 19.52
C ILE A 201 8.30 -7.42 18.28
N LEU A 202 9.30 -7.66 17.42
CA LEU A 202 9.14 -8.56 16.26
C LEU A 202 8.82 -9.99 16.70
N VAL A 203 9.46 -10.50 17.75
CA VAL A 203 9.14 -11.84 18.32
C VAL A 203 7.70 -11.89 18.80
N VAL A 204 7.24 -10.86 19.54
CA VAL A 204 5.83 -10.76 19.99
C VAL A 204 4.88 -10.74 18.79
N PHE A 205 5.19 -9.95 17.75
CA PHE A 205 4.37 -9.90 16.54
C PHE A 205 4.26 -11.27 15.85
N LEU A 206 5.39 -11.98 15.69
CA LEU A 206 5.41 -13.31 15.08
C LEU A 206 4.67 -14.35 15.95
N ALA A 207 4.80 -14.26 17.28
CA ALA A 207 4.06 -15.10 18.20
C ALA A 207 2.55 -14.86 18.13
N LEU A 208 2.11 -13.60 18.04
CA LEU A 208 0.71 -13.25 17.81
C LEU A 208 0.19 -13.81 16.48
N CYS A 209 0.97 -13.69 15.41
CA CYS A 209 0.63 -14.29 14.12
C CYS A 209 0.46 -15.81 14.25
N PHE A 210 1.37 -16.50 14.94
CA PHE A 210 1.31 -17.93 15.17
C PHE A 210 0.06 -18.34 15.98
N VAL A 211 -0.22 -17.64 17.08
CA VAL A 211 -1.38 -17.89 17.94
C VAL A 211 -2.69 -17.70 17.15
N MET A 212 -2.79 -16.63 16.34
CA MET A 212 -3.97 -16.38 15.52
C MET A 212 -4.27 -17.53 14.57
N ILE A 213 -3.25 -18.11 13.93
CA ILE A 213 -3.44 -19.23 13.02
C ILE A 213 -3.74 -20.52 13.77
N LYS A 214 -3.02 -20.78 14.86
CA LYS A 214 -3.20 -22.00 15.67
C LYS A 214 -4.60 -22.07 16.29
N LEU A 215 -5.11 -20.94 16.77
CA LEU A 215 -6.46 -20.83 17.36
C LEU A 215 -7.55 -20.51 16.33
N LYS A 216 -7.20 -20.45 15.05
CA LYS A 216 -8.13 -20.13 13.93
C LYS A 216 -8.95 -18.85 14.18
N ILE A 217 -8.32 -17.78 14.68
CA ILE A 217 -8.98 -16.51 14.99
C ILE A 217 -9.35 -15.80 13.68
N THR A 218 -10.64 -15.79 13.34
CA THR A 218 -11.17 -15.19 12.11
C THR A 218 -11.36 -13.69 12.22
N ASN A 219 -11.75 -13.17 13.39
CA ASN A 219 -11.86 -11.72 13.64
C ASN A 219 -10.47 -11.11 13.82
N ARG A 220 -10.07 -10.29 12.88
CA ARG A 220 -8.72 -9.70 12.82
C ARG A 220 -8.69 -8.20 13.13
N THR A 221 -9.81 -7.61 13.48
CA THR A 221 -9.93 -6.14 13.64
C THR A 221 -8.91 -5.60 14.65
N GLN A 222 -8.82 -6.21 15.85
CA GLN A 222 -7.87 -5.79 16.88
C GLN A 222 -6.42 -6.01 16.44
N PHE A 223 -6.13 -7.15 15.81
CA PHE A 223 -4.81 -7.44 15.26
C PHE A 223 -4.39 -6.40 14.23
N VAL A 224 -5.26 -6.06 13.28
CA VAL A 224 -5.00 -5.08 12.22
C VAL A 224 -4.72 -3.68 12.80
N LEU A 225 -5.41 -3.28 13.87
CA LEU A 225 -5.20 -2.00 14.55
C LEU A 225 -3.85 -1.94 15.28
N ILE A 226 -3.39 -3.05 15.87
CA ILE A 226 -2.17 -3.10 16.68
C ILE A 226 -0.93 -3.40 15.79
N ALA A 227 -1.09 -4.21 14.75
CA ALA A 227 0.00 -4.68 13.90
C ALA A 227 0.95 -3.58 13.39
N PRO A 228 0.51 -2.37 12.97
CA PRO A 228 1.41 -1.32 12.53
C PRO A 228 2.45 -0.93 13.59
N PHE A 229 2.05 -0.86 14.84
CA PHE A 229 2.92 -0.46 15.94
C PHE A 229 3.91 -1.56 16.34
N LEU A 230 3.57 -2.82 16.06
CA LEU A 230 4.46 -3.96 16.26
C LEU A 230 5.44 -4.16 15.09
N VAL A 231 5.01 -3.87 13.86
CA VAL A 231 5.84 -4.06 12.67
C VAL A 231 6.76 -2.86 12.43
N TRP A 232 6.34 -1.64 12.82
CA TRP A 232 7.09 -0.42 12.56
C TRP A 232 8.54 -0.47 13.08
N PRO A 233 8.81 -0.84 14.35
CA PRO A 233 10.18 -0.89 14.87
C PRO A 233 11.06 -1.90 14.13
N ALA A 234 10.48 -2.98 13.58
CA ALA A 234 11.21 -3.99 12.84
C ALA A 234 11.92 -3.42 11.58
N ALA A 235 11.44 -2.28 11.05
CA ALA A 235 12.11 -1.62 9.93
C ALA A 235 13.55 -1.20 10.27
N SER A 236 13.83 -0.83 11.53
CA SER A 236 15.17 -0.46 11.99
C SER A 236 16.18 -1.61 11.85
N LEU A 237 15.73 -2.86 11.95
CA LEU A 237 16.58 -4.05 11.81
C LEU A 237 17.08 -4.25 10.37
N PHE A 238 16.40 -3.66 9.39
CA PHE A 238 16.68 -3.86 7.97
C PHE A 238 17.27 -2.63 7.28
N VAL A 239 17.03 -1.42 7.79
CA VAL A 239 17.35 -0.17 7.08
C VAL A 239 18.84 -0.06 6.69
N ASN A 240 19.74 -0.51 7.56
CA ASN A 240 21.19 -0.46 7.36
C ASN A 240 21.77 -1.76 6.78
N THR A 241 20.92 -2.69 6.30
CA THR A 241 21.36 -3.95 5.70
C THR A 241 21.41 -3.84 4.16
N ARG A 242 22.13 -4.79 3.51
CA ARG A 242 22.12 -4.93 2.06
C ARG A 242 20.70 -5.14 1.51
N LEU A 243 19.86 -5.89 2.24
CA LEU A 243 18.46 -6.11 1.88
C LEU A 243 17.65 -4.82 1.96
N GLY A 244 17.83 -4.01 3.01
CA GLY A 244 17.20 -2.70 3.14
C GLY A 244 17.59 -1.75 2.02
N ALA A 245 18.89 -1.65 1.71
CA ALA A 245 19.38 -0.84 0.59
C ALA A 245 18.80 -1.30 -0.75
N TRP A 246 18.74 -2.62 -0.98
CA TRP A 246 18.10 -3.19 -2.16
C TRP A 246 16.62 -2.84 -2.25
N ALA A 247 15.88 -2.99 -1.15
CA ALA A 247 14.45 -2.66 -1.08
C ALA A 247 14.19 -1.18 -1.35
N ILE A 248 15.00 -0.27 -0.79
CA ILE A 248 14.92 1.18 -1.04
C ILE A 248 15.15 1.48 -2.52
N LYS A 249 16.20 0.90 -3.13
CA LYS A 249 16.51 1.07 -4.57
C LYS A 249 15.35 0.64 -5.47
N HIS A 250 14.59 -0.40 -5.08
CA HIS A 250 13.50 -0.96 -5.88
C HIS A 250 12.11 -0.43 -5.47
N SER A 251 12.01 0.41 -4.46
CA SER A 251 10.74 0.98 -3.96
C SER A 251 9.95 1.76 -5.02
N LYS A 252 10.64 2.30 -6.04
CA LYS A 252 10.02 3.01 -7.17
C LYS A 252 9.04 2.17 -7.99
N TYR A 253 9.13 0.85 -7.93
CA TYR A 253 8.21 -0.07 -8.62
C TYR A 253 6.97 -0.39 -7.79
N SER A 254 6.99 -0.14 -6.47
CA SER A 254 5.98 -0.64 -5.53
C SER A 254 4.57 -0.21 -5.88
N PHE A 255 4.37 1.04 -6.28
CA PHE A 255 3.04 1.53 -6.63
C PHE A 255 2.50 0.87 -7.91
N PHE A 256 3.35 0.73 -8.93
CA PHE A 256 2.95 0.05 -10.17
C PHE A 256 2.62 -1.42 -9.92
N VAL A 257 3.47 -2.13 -9.16
CA VAL A 257 3.18 -3.51 -8.74
C VAL A 257 1.85 -3.58 -7.98
N PHE A 258 1.59 -2.61 -7.08
CA PHE A 258 0.34 -2.58 -6.32
C PHE A 258 -0.89 -2.49 -7.23
N ILE A 259 -0.91 -1.63 -8.23
CA ILE A 259 -2.09 -1.44 -9.09
C ILE A 259 -2.25 -2.52 -10.16
N ALA A 260 -1.18 -3.26 -10.50
CA ALA A 260 -1.13 -4.18 -11.65
C ALA A 260 -1.00 -5.67 -11.27
N HIS A 261 -0.79 -6.04 -9.98
CA HIS A 261 -0.52 -7.45 -9.64
C HIS A 261 -1.73 -8.37 -9.79
N ALA A 262 -2.94 -7.91 -9.44
CA ALA A 262 -4.11 -8.78 -9.45
C ALA A 262 -4.46 -9.34 -10.83
N PRO A 263 -4.55 -8.54 -11.91
CA PRO A 263 -4.80 -9.10 -13.24
C PRO A 263 -3.71 -10.10 -13.66
N LEU A 264 -2.44 -9.87 -13.31
CA LEU A 264 -1.37 -10.81 -13.61
C LEU A 264 -1.51 -12.11 -12.81
N LEU A 265 -1.92 -12.03 -11.54
CA LEU A 265 -2.22 -13.21 -10.72
C LEU A 265 -3.39 -14.01 -11.28
N MET A 266 -4.45 -13.35 -11.79
CA MET A 266 -5.57 -14.01 -12.43
C MET A 266 -5.13 -14.78 -13.69
N VAL A 267 -4.30 -14.16 -14.53
CA VAL A 267 -3.73 -14.84 -15.72
C VAL A 267 -2.86 -16.02 -15.30
N SER A 268 -1.98 -15.83 -14.29
CA SER A 268 -1.11 -16.91 -13.79
C SER A 268 -1.92 -18.09 -13.24
N TRP A 269 -3.06 -17.83 -12.60
CA TRP A 269 -3.96 -18.86 -12.09
C TRP A 269 -4.66 -19.63 -13.21
N ALA A 270 -5.13 -18.92 -14.22
CA ALA A 270 -5.73 -19.57 -15.41
C ALA A 270 -4.72 -20.47 -16.15
N LEU A 271 -3.44 -20.03 -16.24
CA LEU A 271 -2.35 -20.83 -16.79
C LEU A 271 -2.03 -22.05 -15.91
N TYR A 272 -1.97 -21.84 -14.59
CA TYR A 272 -1.76 -22.93 -13.64
C TYR A 272 -2.83 -24.02 -13.76
N GLY A 273 -4.09 -23.64 -13.96
CA GLY A 273 -5.18 -24.61 -14.16
C GLY A 273 -4.96 -25.60 -15.32
N LYS A 274 -4.13 -25.21 -16.33
CA LYS A 274 -3.73 -26.10 -17.44
C LYS A 274 -2.49 -26.94 -17.12
N LEU A 275 -1.76 -26.59 -16.07
CA LEU A 275 -0.51 -27.24 -15.66
C LEU A 275 -0.67 -28.00 -14.33
N ALA A 276 -1.85 -28.00 -13.73
CA ALA A 276 -2.08 -28.54 -12.39
C ALA A 276 -1.72 -30.03 -12.26
N ASP A 277 -1.84 -30.81 -13.34
CA ASP A 277 -1.47 -32.22 -13.35
C ASP A 277 0.06 -32.45 -13.32
N TYR A 278 0.84 -31.42 -13.68
CA TYR A 278 2.30 -31.51 -13.78
C TYR A 278 3.03 -30.68 -12.75
N LEU A 279 2.38 -29.66 -12.20
CA LEU A 279 2.99 -28.70 -11.28
C LEU A 279 2.28 -28.69 -9.93
N PRO A 280 2.92 -29.16 -8.84
CA PRO A 280 2.35 -29.09 -7.51
C PRO A 280 1.94 -27.65 -7.12
N TYR A 281 0.80 -27.53 -6.42
CA TYR A 281 0.29 -26.22 -6.02
C TYR A 281 1.26 -25.44 -5.13
N GLU A 282 2.01 -26.13 -4.27
CA GLU A 282 3.02 -25.55 -3.40
C GLU A 282 4.09 -24.80 -4.18
N VAL A 283 4.57 -25.40 -5.27
CA VAL A 283 5.57 -24.81 -6.17
C VAL A 283 4.99 -23.57 -6.86
N TYR A 284 3.77 -23.67 -7.37
CA TYR A 284 3.05 -22.54 -7.95
C TYR A 284 2.93 -21.39 -6.94
N TRP A 285 2.45 -21.68 -5.73
CA TRP A 285 2.20 -20.67 -4.71
C TRP A 285 3.48 -19.96 -4.26
N ILE A 286 4.59 -20.68 -4.11
CA ILE A 286 5.89 -20.12 -3.74
C ILE A 286 6.49 -19.29 -4.88
N ALA A 287 6.43 -19.78 -6.12
CA ALA A 287 7.07 -19.14 -7.26
C ALA A 287 6.32 -17.89 -7.75
N THR A 288 4.98 -17.91 -7.69
CA THR A 288 4.12 -16.88 -8.27
C THR A 288 4.40 -15.45 -7.76
N PRO A 289 4.61 -15.17 -6.46
CA PRO A 289 4.93 -13.82 -5.99
C PRO A 289 6.21 -13.25 -6.62
N PHE A 290 7.24 -14.07 -6.75
CA PHE A 290 8.52 -13.66 -7.35
C PHE A 290 8.37 -13.43 -8.84
N ALA A 291 7.72 -14.35 -9.55
CA ALA A 291 7.43 -14.21 -10.98
C ALA A 291 6.61 -12.95 -11.26
N THR A 292 5.57 -12.69 -10.47
CA THR A 292 4.74 -11.48 -10.57
C THR A 292 5.55 -10.21 -10.39
N LEU A 293 6.39 -10.14 -9.35
CA LEU A 293 7.24 -8.97 -9.12
C LEU A 293 8.22 -8.73 -10.26
N LEU A 294 8.92 -9.77 -10.70
CA LEU A 294 9.91 -9.68 -11.78
C LEU A 294 9.26 -9.25 -13.09
N SER A 295 8.13 -9.87 -13.45
CA SER A 295 7.36 -9.53 -14.65
C SER A 295 6.89 -8.07 -14.63
N LEU A 296 6.30 -7.60 -13.53
CA LEU A 296 5.83 -6.23 -13.42
C LEU A 296 6.97 -5.21 -13.37
N MET A 297 8.11 -5.56 -12.79
CA MET A 297 9.31 -4.70 -12.87
C MET A 297 9.84 -4.60 -14.30
N LEU A 298 9.77 -5.68 -15.07
CA LEU A 298 10.15 -5.67 -16.51
C LEU A 298 9.15 -4.82 -17.31
N VAL A 299 7.85 -5.04 -17.14
CA VAL A 299 6.78 -4.24 -17.79
C VAL A 299 6.94 -2.75 -17.45
N TYR A 300 7.20 -2.41 -16.19
CA TYR A 300 7.48 -1.03 -15.79
C TYR A 300 8.65 -0.43 -16.57
N LYS A 301 9.77 -1.16 -16.67
CA LYS A 301 10.97 -0.67 -17.38
C LYS A 301 10.69 -0.48 -18.87
N MET A 302 9.97 -1.41 -19.49
CA MET A 302 9.60 -1.35 -20.90
C MET A 302 8.64 -0.17 -21.15
N ALA A 303 7.54 -0.07 -20.43
CA ALA A 303 6.56 1.00 -20.57
C ALA A 303 7.16 2.40 -20.33
N ALA A 304 8.00 2.53 -19.29
CA ALA A 304 8.68 3.78 -18.99
C ALA A 304 9.71 4.19 -20.06
N ARG A 305 10.23 3.25 -20.88
CA ARG A 305 11.14 3.53 -22.01
C ARG A 305 10.38 3.84 -23.29
N MET A 306 9.33 3.03 -23.59
CA MET A 306 8.60 3.12 -24.87
C MET A 306 7.64 4.31 -24.91
N ALA A 307 6.94 4.59 -23.82
CA ALA A 307 5.92 5.62 -23.74
C ALA A 307 5.95 6.37 -22.40
N PRO A 308 7.03 7.11 -22.07
CA PRO A 308 7.24 7.68 -20.75
C PRO A 308 6.14 8.65 -20.31
N ALA A 309 5.63 9.47 -21.22
CA ALA A 309 4.58 10.44 -20.93
C ALA A 309 3.23 9.77 -20.66
N ALA A 310 2.83 8.80 -21.50
CA ALA A 310 1.60 8.03 -21.32
C ALA A 310 1.67 7.19 -20.05
N PHE A 311 2.78 6.50 -19.82
CA PHE A 311 3.00 5.71 -18.61
C PHE A 311 2.93 6.55 -17.33
N ALA A 312 3.54 7.75 -17.33
CA ALA A 312 3.46 8.66 -16.20
C ALA A 312 2.02 9.18 -15.98
N ALA A 313 1.26 9.42 -17.06
CA ALA A 313 -0.13 9.85 -16.97
C ALA A 313 -0.99 8.77 -16.31
N VAL A 314 -0.92 7.52 -16.78
CA VAL A 314 -1.77 6.41 -16.27
C VAL A 314 -1.36 5.90 -14.90
N THR A 315 -0.09 6.03 -14.51
CA THR A 315 0.39 5.63 -13.18
C THR A 315 0.40 6.78 -12.16
N GLY A 316 0.00 7.99 -12.57
CA GLY A 316 0.08 9.19 -11.72
C GLY A 316 1.51 9.59 -11.34
N ALA A 317 2.52 8.99 -11.98
CA ALA A 317 3.92 9.30 -11.74
C ALA A 317 4.25 10.72 -12.21
N ARG A 318 5.14 11.39 -11.48
CA ARG A 318 5.68 12.66 -11.95
C ARG A 318 6.81 12.38 -12.93
N LEU A 319 6.67 12.85 -14.17
CA LEU A 319 7.83 12.96 -15.04
C LEU A 319 8.87 13.83 -14.32
N LYS A 320 10.07 13.30 -14.14
CA LYS A 320 11.20 14.15 -13.76
C LYS A 320 11.32 15.19 -14.86
N LYS A 321 11.11 16.49 -14.54
CA LYS A 321 11.52 17.54 -15.47
C LYS A 321 12.98 17.25 -15.79
N PRO A 322 13.39 17.29 -17.08
CA PRO A 322 14.80 17.24 -17.40
C PRO A 322 15.48 18.28 -16.50
N ALA A 323 16.55 17.88 -15.83
CA ALA A 323 17.33 18.82 -15.04
C ALA A 323 17.75 19.92 -16.04
N VAL A 324 17.09 21.07 -15.97
CA VAL A 324 17.60 22.26 -16.60
C VAL A 324 18.89 22.52 -15.84
N PHE A 325 20.00 22.25 -16.50
CA PHE A 325 21.32 22.61 -16.02
C PHE A 325 21.33 24.14 -15.99
N VAL A 326 20.76 24.68 -14.90
CA VAL A 326 21.02 26.08 -14.57
C VAL A 326 22.46 26.05 -14.12
N GLU A 327 23.34 26.35 -15.05
CA GLU A 327 24.71 26.72 -14.77
C GLU A 327 24.62 27.82 -13.71
N ARG A 328 24.77 27.46 -12.43
CA ARG A 328 24.89 28.44 -11.37
C ARG A 328 26.14 29.21 -11.74
N ARG A 329 25.99 30.34 -12.45
CA ARG A 329 27.03 31.36 -12.52
C ARG A 329 27.53 31.54 -11.09
N LYS A 330 28.76 31.08 -10.85
CA LYS A 330 29.43 31.33 -9.59
C LYS A 330 29.33 32.85 -9.36
N ALA A 331 28.53 33.22 -8.37
CA ALA A 331 28.50 34.64 -8.00
C ALA A 331 29.95 35.09 -7.84
N PRO A 332 30.34 36.26 -8.39
CA PRO A 332 31.70 36.75 -8.23
C PRO A 332 31.99 36.78 -6.74
N ARG A 333 33.10 36.18 -6.34
CA ARG A 333 33.57 36.13 -4.95
C ARG A 333 33.70 37.59 -4.49
N PRO A 334 33.07 38.01 -3.38
CA PRO A 334 33.30 39.35 -2.87
C PRO A 334 34.79 39.52 -2.62
N ALA A 335 35.36 40.63 -3.05
CA ALA A 335 36.79 40.90 -3.05
C ALA A 335 37.47 40.78 -1.67
N ASN A 336 36.68 40.72 -0.58
CA ASN A 336 37.15 40.71 0.80
C ASN A 336 36.81 39.41 1.56
N ALA A 337 36.57 38.25 0.88
CA ALA A 337 36.35 36.99 1.58
C ALA A 337 37.69 36.46 2.14
N PRO A 338 37.78 36.14 3.42
CA PRO A 338 38.98 35.59 4.02
C PRO A 338 39.35 34.26 3.33
N VAL A 339 40.65 34.15 2.98
CA VAL A 339 41.20 32.92 2.40
C VAL A 339 41.51 31.97 3.56
N TYR A 340 40.60 31.08 3.88
CA TYR A 340 40.90 29.99 4.80
C TYR A 340 41.81 28.96 4.13
N SER A 341 42.90 28.56 4.81
CA SER A 341 43.76 27.47 4.37
C SER A 341 42.99 26.14 4.29
N GLN A 342 43.49 25.20 3.49
CA GLN A 342 42.87 23.90 3.31
C GLN A 342 42.72 23.13 4.64
N GLU A 343 43.62 23.35 5.59
CA GLU A 343 43.60 22.77 6.94
C GLU A 343 42.45 23.31 7.81
N ALA A 344 42.17 24.61 7.74
CA ALA A 344 41.06 25.23 8.48
C ALA A 344 39.66 24.72 7.97
N ARG A 345 39.57 24.34 6.70
CA ARG A 345 38.35 23.73 6.13
C ARG A 345 38.11 22.29 6.60
N LEU A 346 39.17 21.54 6.84
CA LEU A 346 39.07 20.16 7.35
C LEU A 346 38.69 20.13 8.84
N GLN A 347 39.13 21.13 9.61
CA GLN A 347 38.74 21.25 11.03
C GLN A 347 37.28 21.65 11.24
N LEU A 348 36.70 22.50 10.36
CA LEU A 348 35.29 22.88 10.41
C LEU A 348 34.33 21.81 9.87
N ALA A 349 34.82 20.82 9.12
CA ALA A 349 34.03 19.71 8.64
C ALA A 349 33.95 18.53 9.63
N ASN A 350 34.78 18.53 10.66
CA ASN A 350 34.90 17.49 11.66
C ASN A 350 34.43 17.93 13.07
N SER A 351 33.89 19.15 13.18
CA SER A 351 33.20 19.68 14.37
C SER A 351 31.67 19.69 14.12
#